data_5277fa1712bde84ced0a49c9f4fb108b
#
_entry.id   5277fa1712bde84ced0a49c9f4fb108b
#
_cell.length_a   1.000
_cell.length_b   1.000
_cell.length_c   1.000
_cell.angle_alpha   90.00
_cell.angle_beta   90.00
_cell.angle_gamma   90.00
#
_symmetry.space_group_name_H-M   'P 1'
#
loop_
_entity.id
_entity.type
_entity.pdbx_description
1 polymer ?
#
loop_
_entity_poly.entity_id
_entity_poly.type
_entity_poly.pdbx_seq_one_letter_code
_entity_poly.pdbx_strand_id
1 'polypeptide(L)'
;YKRQSELLGSARMNQVMEEAKNLYDVVIFDMPPVVAVTDAQIMASKADGTILVVRENVARKESLTKARDLLNMVQARIIGVVYNGAEHSKDSGYYYYYGN
;
A
#
# COMPACT_ATOMS: atom_id res chain seq x y z
N TYR A 1 1.58 -17.22 5.90
CA TYR A 1 1.42 -15.80 6.14
C TYR A 1 1.75 -15.40 7.57
N LYS A 2 1.46 -16.22 8.54
CA LYS A 2 1.82 -15.92 9.94
C LYS A 2 3.32 -15.67 10.08
N ARG A 3 4.12 -16.51 9.42
CA ARG A 3 5.57 -16.40 9.50
C ARG A 3 6.06 -15.11 8.87
N GLN A 4 5.45 -14.71 7.77
CA GLN A 4 5.79 -13.44 7.10
C GLN A 4 5.43 -12.25 7.97
N SER A 5 4.25 -12.27 8.57
CA SER A 5 3.82 -11.20 9.47
C SER A 5 4.76 -11.04 10.66
N GLU A 6 5.22 -12.15 11.22
CA GLU A 6 6.17 -12.12 12.31
C GLU A 6 7.51 -11.51 11.87
N LEU A 7 7.98 -11.85 10.68
CA LEU A 7 9.22 -11.30 10.15
C LEU A 7 9.09 -9.78 9.88
N LEU A 8 7.99 -9.39 9.29
CA LEU A 8 7.75 -7.96 8.98
C LEU A 8 7.59 -7.12 10.24
N GLY A 9 7.07 -7.72 11.32
CA GLY A 9 6.92 -7.02 12.58
C GLY A 9 8.15 -7.04 13.46
N SER A 10 9.21 -7.69 13.01
CA SER A 10 10.40 -7.89 13.83
C SER A 10 11.32 -6.66 13.87
N ALA A 11 12.18 -6.63 14.88
CA ALA A 11 13.23 -5.62 14.97
C ALA A 11 14.15 -5.67 13.77
N ARG A 12 14.35 -6.85 13.19
CA ARG A 12 15.20 -7.01 12.01
C ARG A 12 14.61 -6.29 10.80
N MET A 13 13.30 -6.38 10.60
CA MET A 13 12.66 -5.65 9.50
C MET A 13 12.79 -4.14 9.70
N ASN A 14 12.61 -3.66 10.91
CA ASN A 14 12.81 -2.25 11.22
C ASN A 14 14.24 -1.81 10.90
N GLN A 15 15.22 -2.65 11.21
CA GLN A 15 16.62 -2.40 10.91
C GLN A 15 16.87 -2.32 9.40
N VAL A 16 16.28 -3.24 8.64
CA VAL A 16 16.39 -3.25 7.18
C VAL A 16 15.80 -1.97 6.60
N MET A 17 14.65 -1.55 7.08
CA MET A 17 14.02 -0.32 6.63
C MET A 17 14.88 0.90 6.91
N GLU A 18 15.47 0.99 8.09
CA GLU A 18 16.36 2.09 8.44
C GLU A 18 17.61 2.12 7.58
N GLU A 19 18.21 0.96 7.35
CA GLU A 19 19.37 0.86 6.48
C GLU A 19 19.05 1.29 5.06
N ALA A 20 17.91 0.87 4.53
CA ALA A 20 17.48 1.24 3.20
C ALA A 20 17.25 2.75 3.09
N LYS A 21 16.65 3.36 4.11
CA LYS A 21 16.43 4.80 4.14
C LYS A 21 17.74 5.58 4.13
N ASN A 22 18.77 5.04 4.75
CA ASN A 22 20.09 5.68 4.78
C ASN A 22 20.84 5.55 3.46
N LEU A 23 20.54 4.49 2.68
CA LEU A 23 21.23 4.20 1.44
C LEU A 23 20.56 4.80 0.21
N TYR A 24 19.26 5.00 0.27
CA TYR A 24 18.47 5.39 -0.89
C TYR A 24 17.59 6.59 -0.58
N ASP A 25 17.36 7.40 -1.59
CA ASP A 25 16.48 8.56 -1.48
C ASP A 25 15.02 8.15 -1.38
N VAL A 26 14.65 7.09 -2.10
CA VAL A 26 13.29 6.54 -2.11
C VAL A 26 13.36 5.04 -1.99
N VAL A 27 12.53 4.48 -1.13
CA VAL A 27 12.40 3.04 -0.96
C VAL A 27 10.94 2.66 -1.16
N ILE A 28 10.70 1.74 -2.07
CA ILE A 28 9.34 1.29 -2.40
C ILE A 28 9.18 -0.17 -1.99
N PHE A 29 8.14 -0.44 -1.21
CA PHE A 29 7.77 -1.80 -0.84
C PHE A 29 6.53 -2.21 -1.63
N ASP A 30 6.69 -3.25 -2.46
CA ASP A 30 5.58 -3.82 -3.21
C ASP A 30 4.92 -4.90 -2.37
N MET A 31 3.68 -4.65 -1.97
CA MET A 31 3.01 -5.49 -0.99
C MET A 31 1.76 -6.15 -1.56
N PRO A 32 1.40 -7.32 -1.01
CA PRO A 32 0.14 -7.98 -1.36
C PRO A 32 -1.08 -7.15 -0.97
N PRO A 33 -2.28 -7.55 -1.42
CA PRO A 33 -3.51 -6.81 -1.10
C PRO A 33 -3.71 -6.67 0.40
N VAL A 34 -3.97 -5.45 0.84
CA VAL A 34 -4.08 -5.13 2.27
C VAL A 34 -5.28 -5.83 2.92
N VAL A 35 -6.32 -6.12 2.15
CA VAL A 35 -7.50 -6.82 2.66
C VAL A 35 -7.21 -8.29 2.89
N ALA A 36 -6.29 -8.86 2.12
CA ALA A 36 -6.00 -10.29 2.17
C ALA A 36 -4.93 -10.65 3.19
N VAL A 37 -3.96 -9.78 3.44
CA VAL A 37 -2.83 -10.10 4.31
C VAL A 37 -2.50 -8.97 5.27
N THR A 38 -2.23 -9.37 6.50
CA THR A 38 -1.87 -8.44 7.57
C THR A 38 -0.53 -7.77 7.34
N ASP A 39 0.35 -8.41 6.59
CA ASP A 39 1.69 -7.90 6.28
C ASP A 39 1.64 -6.50 5.68
N ALA A 40 0.70 -6.28 4.77
CA ALA A 40 0.55 -4.98 4.11
C ALA A 40 0.17 -3.90 5.11
N GLN A 41 -0.66 -4.23 6.09
CA GLN A 41 -1.04 -3.29 7.13
C GLN A 41 0.15 -2.94 8.02
N ILE A 42 0.95 -3.92 8.38
CA ILE A 42 2.15 -3.72 9.21
C ILE A 42 3.13 -2.80 8.48
N MET A 43 3.41 -3.08 7.22
CA MET A 43 4.33 -2.26 6.44
C MET A 43 3.80 -0.85 6.25
N ALA A 44 2.51 -0.72 6.00
CA ALA A 44 1.89 0.59 5.82
C ALA A 44 2.03 1.45 7.07
N SER A 45 1.91 0.84 8.24
CA SER A 45 2.06 1.57 9.50
C SER A 45 3.48 2.10 9.72
N LYS A 46 4.46 1.48 9.08
CA LYS A 46 5.88 1.85 9.22
C LYS A 46 6.37 2.75 8.10
N ALA A 47 5.67 2.82 6.99
CA ALA A 47 6.07 3.59 5.83
C ALA A 47 5.75 5.07 6.02
N ASP A 48 6.51 5.92 5.34
CA ASP A 48 6.25 7.37 5.36
C ASP A 48 4.98 7.73 4.58
N GLY A 49 4.61 6.90 3.60
CA GLY A 49 3.39 7.07 2.84
C GLY A 49 2.98 5.78 2.19
N THR A 50 1.71 5.66 1.88
CA THR A 50 1.14 4.46 1.27
C THR A 50 0.33 4.86 0.04
N ILE A 51 0.60 4.18 -1.06
CA ILE A 51 -0.20 4.33 -2.28
C ILE A 51 -1.08 3.10 -2.39
N LEU A 52 -2.37 3.33 -2.51
CA LEU A 52 -3.33 2.26 -2.65
C LEU A 52 -3.56 2.00 -4.14
N VAL A 53 -3.21 0.81 -4.60
CA VAL A 53 -3.37 0.43 -6.00
C VAL A 53 -4.66 -0.34 -6.17
N VAL A 54 -5.49 0.13 -7.07
CA VAL A 54 -6.82 -0.43 -7.35
C VAL A 54 -6.82 -0.95 -8.77
N ARG A 55 -7.33 -2.17 -8.97
CA ARG A 55 -7.46 -2.75 -10.30
C ARG A 55 -8.89 -2.65 -10.80
N GLU A 56 -9.03 -2.19 -12.02
CA GLU A 56 -10.30 -2.22 -12.72
C GLU A 56 -10.84 -3.64 -12.78
N ASN A 57 -12.13 -3.79 -12.66
CA ASN A 57 -12.84 -5.08 -12.73
C ASN A 57 -12.59 -6.01 -11.55
N VAL A 58 -11.64 -5.71 -10.69
CA VAL A 58 -11.34 -6.54 -9.52
C VAL A 58 -11.79 -5.83 -8.25
N ALA A 59 -11.41 -4.58 -8.12
CA ALA A 59 -11.75 -3.80 -6.95
C ALA A 59 -13.13 -3.18 -7.11
N ARG A 60 -13.93 -3.32 -6.09
CA ARG A 60 -15.22 -2.67 -6.00
C ARG A 60 -15.14 -1.58 -4.97
N LYS A 61 -16.11 -0.69 -5.00
CA LYS A 61 -16.16 0.41 -4.05
C LYS A 61 -16.07 -0.09 -2.60
N GLU A 62 -16.74 -1.19 -2.31
CA GLU A 62 -16.72 -1.79 -0.98
C GLU A 62 -15.34 -2.27 -0.58
N SER A 63 -14.64 -2.92 -1.51
CA SER A 63 -13.27 -3.39 -1.27
C SER A 63 -12.31 -2.24 -1.05
N LEU A 64 -12.46 -1.18 -1.81
CA LEU A 64 -11.64 0.02 -1.66
C LEU A 64 -11.88 0.68 -0.31
N THR A 65 -13.13 0.80 0.10
CA THR A 65 -13.50 1.36 1.39
C THR A 65 -12.91 0.52 2.52
N LYS A 66 -13.00 -0.80 2.40
CA LYS A 66 -12.45 -1.71 3.41
C LYS A 66 -10.94 -1.57 3.51
N ALA A 67 -10.26 -1.49 2.38
CA ALA A 67 -8.81 -1.31 2.37
C ALA A 67 -8.43 0.00 3.05
N ARG A 68 -9.12 1.08 2.73
CA ARG A 68 -8.90 2.38 3.36
C ARG A 68 -9.10 2.31 4.87
N ASP A 69 -10.16 1.66 5.30
CA ASP A 69 -10.46 1.56 6.73
C ASP A 69 -9.40 0.75 7.47
N LEU A 70 -8.92 -0.33 6.88
CA LEU A 70 -7.84 -1.13 7.46
C LEU A 70 -6.54 -0.32 7.59
N LEU A 71 -6.23 0.46 6.58
CA LEU A 71 -5.04 1.30 6.62
C LEU A 71 -5.18 2.42 7.65
N ASN A 72 -6.36 2.99 7.78
CA ASN A 72 -6.60 4.02 8.78
C ASN A 72 -6.51 3.46 10.20
N MET A 73 -6.91 2.21 10.40
CA MET A 73 -6.81 1.56 11.71
C MET A 73 -5.36 1.45 12.19
N VAL A 74 -4.43 1.30 11.29
CA VAL A 74 -3.00 1.23 11.64
C VAL A 74 -2.31 2.59 11.48
N GLN A 75 -3.07 3.64 11.28
CA GLN A 75 -2.59 5.00 11.12
C GLN A 75 -1.62 5.17 9.95
N ALA A 76 -1.83 4.39 8.90
CA ALA A 76 -1.06 4.54 7.68
C ALA A 76 -1.43 5.85 6.99
N ARG A 77 -0.43 6.49 6.40
CA ARG A 77 -0.65 7.72 5.65
C ARG A 77 -0.91 7.39 4.21
N ILE A 78 -2.15 7.49 3.78
CA ILE A 78 -2.51 7.24 2.38
C ILE A 78 -2.27 8.52 1.60
N ILE A 79 -1.31 8.49 0.69
CA ILE A 79 -0.93 9.66 -0.08
C ILE A 79 -1.55 9.69 -1.46
N GLY A 80 -2.14 8.60 -1.91
CA GLY A 80 -2.80 8.57 -3.20
C GLY A 80 -3.36 7.21 -3.54
N VAL A 81 -4.12 7.20 -4.62
CA VAL A 81 -4.72 6.00 -5.18
C VAL A 81 -4.35 5.92 -6.65
N VAL A 82 -3.90 4.75 -7.10
CA VAL A 82 -3.59 4.50 -8.49
C VAL A 82 -4.59 3.49 -9.06
N TYR A 83 -5.21 3.85 -10.15
CA TYR A 83 -6.14 2.99 -10.83
C TYR A 83 -5.41 2.25 -11.94
N ASN A 84 -5.21 0.96 -11.74
CA ASN A 84 -4.39 0.16 -12.62
C ASN A 84 -5.24 -0.79 -13.45
N GLY A 85 -4.88 -0.97 -14.73
CA GLY A 85 -5.57 -1.91 -15.60
C GLY A 85 -6.94 -1.46 -16.08
N ALA A 86 -7.23 -0.18 -15.95
CA ALA A 86 -8.50 0.37 -16.43
C ALA A 86 -8.56 0.29 -17.94
N GLU A 87 -9.66 -0.23 -18.46
CA GLU A 87 -9.99 -0.06 -19.86
C GLU A 87 -10.48 1.36 -20.04
N HIS A 88 -9.73 2.12 -20.77
CA HIS A 88 -10.12 3.50 -20.95
C HIS A 88 -10.41 3.80 -22.39
N SER A 89 -11.32 4.72 -22.55
CA SER A 89 -11.41 5.46 -23.77
C SER A 89 -10.08 6.19 -23.95
N LYS A 90 -9.80 6.62 -25.17
CA LYS A 90 -8.52 7.22 -25.54
C LYS A 90 -8.09 8.39 -24.65
N ASP A 91 -9.02 9.00 -23.96
CA ASP A 91 -8.76 10.25 -23.23
C ASP A 91 -8.51 10.05 -21.74
N SER A 92 -8.55 8.83 -21.24
CA SER A 92 -8.53 8.59 -19.80
C SER A 92 -7.20 8.13 -19.26
N GLY A 93 -6.17 8.00 -20.11
CA GLY A 93 -4.90 7.41 -19.71
C GLY A 93 -4.04 8.27 -18.79
N TYR A 94 -4.47 9.46 -18.45
CA TYR A 94 -3.64 10.40 -17.71
C TYR A 94 -4.25 10.86 -16.40
N TYR A 95 -5.22 10.16 -15.88
CA TYR A 95 -5.87 10.57 -14.65
C TYR A 95 -5.14 10.02 -13.44
N TYR A 96 -4.70 10.92 -12.61
CA TYR A 96 -4.07 10.60 -11.34
C TYR A 96 -4.93 11.18 -10.23
N TYR A 97 -5.27 10.35 -9.27
CA TYR A 97 -6.09 10.77 -8.15
C TYR A 97 -5.22 10.79 -6.90
N TYR A 98 -5.13 11.95 -6.31
CA TYR A 98 -4.38 12.11 -5.07
C TYR A 98 -5.35 12.02 -3.92
N GLY A 99 -5.17 11.04 -3.09
CA GLY A 99 -5.96 10.90 -1.88
C GLY A 99 -5.55 11.95 -0.87
N ASN A 100 -6.53 12.57 -0.33
CA ASN A 100 -6.32 13.55 0.72
C ASN A 100 -6.83 13.01 2.05
#